data_6b05a99c4a96d1a54a916294078fb4a8
#
_entry.id   6b05a99c4a96d1a54a916294078fb4a8
#
_cell.length_a   1.000
_cell.length_b   1.000
_cell.length_c   1.000
_cell.angle_alpha   90.00
_cell.angle_beta   90.00
_cell.angle_gamma   90.00
#
_symmetry.space_group_name_H-M   'P 1'
#
loop_
_entity.id
_entity.type
_entity.pdbx_description
1 polymer ?
#
loop_
_entity_poly.entity_id
_entity_poly.type
_entity_poly.pdbx_seq_one_letter_code
_entity_poly.pdbx_strand_id
1 'polypeptide(L)'
;MDNLPGTIWSEFTLFLPDSLALSYRRLLDQRGLYDSALGSNTMGRGAIGGESTHATYDHFTQRFAVSATRLEYITSDPKETFHTASHDLHISFGAGSIAVLDVPCGAGASIFGFLCTLAQLRNHGILPRLPLNVSIVAGDCSTAALELYKDLAELIRPELSRQGILITYQMYEWRAEDPTTSAAIVDEWFAMSPAAGEFYVFICNFSGEADRHFHDFERSFEHIAERLHSKKSTMLWVEPGSMKTAQRFFSKLLGLFQKVTWFRDAERYVPQGEYDWFCPIKRQRFPGSVMLRRYLRE
;
A
#
# COMPACT_ATOMS: atom_id res chain seq x y z
N MET A 1 -1.34 -22.29 2.88
CA MET A 1 -0.28 -22.29 1.84
C MET A 1 1.02 -22.82 2.43
N ASP A 2 1.17 -24.12 2.48
CA ASP A 2 2.35 -24.78 3.10
C ASP A 2 3.65 -24.65 2.30
N ASN A 3 3.71 -23.80 1.26
CA ASN A 3 4.83 -23.74 0.31
C ASN A 3 5.28 -22.31 -0.05
N LEU A 4 5.17 -21.35 0.86
CA LEU A 4 5.82 -20.06 0.61
C LEU A 4 7.35 -20.23 0.63
N PRO A 5 8.09 -19.56 -0.29
CA PRO A 5 9.54 -19.58 -0.27
C PRO A 5 10.09 -19.03 1.04
N GLY A 6 11.19 -19.62 1.53
CA GLY A 6 11.87 -19.13 2.73
C GLY A 6 12.38 -17.69 2.63
N THR A 7 12.48 -17.15 1.42
CA THR A 7 12.79 -15.74 1.14
C THR A 7 11.59 -14.80 1.30
N ILE A 8 10.37 -15.31 1.47
CA ILE A 8 9.15 -14.54 1.78
C ILE A 8 8.74 -14.80 3.23
N TRP A 9 8.70 -16.09 3.62
CA TRP A 9 8.25 -16.49 4.95
C TRP A 9 9.07 -17.65 5.47
N SER A 10 9.71 -17.48 6.62
CA SER A 10 10.47 -18.54 7.29
C SER A 10 10.46 -18.34 8.80
N GLU A 11 10.30 -19.42 9.57
CA GLU A 11 10.30 -19.38 11.03
C GLU A 11 9.39 -18.28 11.62
N PHE A 12 8.16 -18.19 11.13
CA PHE A 12 7.16 -17.17 11.51
C PHE A 12 7.57 -15.71 11.23
N THR A 13 8.59 -15.51 10.38
CA THR A 13 9.15 -14.21 10.02
C THR A 13 8.89 -13.90 8.55
N LEU A 14 8.36 -12.70 8.29
CA LEU A 14 8.18 -12.15 6.95
C LEU A 14 9.47 -11.43 6.54
N PHE A 15 9.88 -11.61 5.30
CA PHE A 15 11.04 -10.96 4.71
C PHE A 15 10.58 -10.06 3.56
N LEU A 16 10.97 -8.79 3.59
CA LEU A 16 10.70 -7.91 2.45
C LEU A 16 11.17 -8.55 1.13
N PRO A 17 10.42 -8.41 0.04
CA PRO A 17 10.85 -8.88 -1.27
C PRO A 17 12.26 -8.39 -1.61
N ASP A 18 13.11 -9.28 -2.11
CA ASP A 18 14.54 -9.00 -2.35
C ASP A 18 14.76 -7.74 -3.17
N SER A 19 13.96 -7.55 -4.23
CA SER A 19 14.03 -6.37 -5.10
C SER A 19 13.69 -5.08 -4.35
N LEU A 20 12.70 -5.12 -3.45
CA LEU A 20 12.32 -3.97 -2.63
C LEU A 20 13.38 -3.67 -1.57
N ALA A 21 13.87 -4.69 -0.87
CA ALA A 21 14.90 -4.54 0.16
C ALA A 21 16.18 -3.93 -0.40
N LEU A 22 16.62 -4.40 -1.56
CA LEU A 22 17.79 -3.87 -2.28
C LEU A 22 17.57 -2.43 -2.76
N SER A 23 16.41 -2.15 -3.34
CA SER A 23 16.06 -0.82 -3.84
C SER A 23 15.93 0.21 -2.72
N TYR A 24 15.29 -0.18 -1.61
CA TYR A 24 15.18 0.65 -0.42
C TYR A 24 16.57 0.99 0.15
N ARG A 25 17.44 0.00 0.32
CA ARG A 25 18.81 0.22 0.78
C ARG A 25 19.57 1.15 -0.15
N ARG A 26 19.51 0.91 -1.47
CA ARG A 26 20.16 1.76 -2.47
C ARG A 26 19.68 3.20 -2.41
N LEU A 27 18.37 3.40 -2.25
CA LEU A 27 17.81 4.75 -2.13
C LEU A 27 18.25 5.46 -0.85
N LEU A 28 18.32 4.73 0.29
CA LEU A 28 18.89 5.26 1.53
C LEU A 28 20.34 5.72 1.35
N ASP A 29 21.17 4.91 0.68
CA ASP A 29 22.57 5.26 0.39
C ASP A 29 22.65 6.50 -0.53
N GLN A 30 21.86 6.54 -1.61
CA GLN A 30 21.84 7.66 -2.57
C GLN A 30 21.40 8.97 -1.95
N ARG A 31 20.50 8.93 -0.96
CA ARG A 31 19.98 10.12 -0.27
C ARG A 31 20.75 10.45 1.02
N GLY A 32 21.80 9.70 1.35
CA GLY A 32 22.59 9.89 2.59
C GLY A 32 21.78 9.60 3.86
N LEU A 33 20.78 8.72 3.79
CA LEU A 33 19.84 8.42 4.87
C LEU A 33 20.12 7.07 5.56
N TYR A 34 21.13 6.32 5.13
CA TYR A 34 21.40 4.97 5.62
C TYR A 34 21.67 4.94 7.13
N ASP A 35 22.55 5.80 7.62
CA ASP A 35 22.88 5.86 9.05
C ASP A 35 21.68 6.30 9.89
N SER A 36 20.86 7.22 9.38
CA SER A 36 19.60 7.61 10.01
C SER A 36 18.64 6.44 10.11
N ALA A 37 18.52 5.63 9.06
CA ALA A 37 17.68 4.43 9.07
C ALA A 37 18.20 3.37 10.03
N LEU A 38 19.51 3.16 10.10
CA LEU A 38 20.15 2.23 11.02
C LEU A 38 19.94 2.64 12.49
N GLY A 39 20.09 3.92 12.81
CA GLY A 39 19.89 4.49 14.16
C GLY A 39 18.44 4.75 14.54
N SER A 40 17.51 4.70 13.57
CA SER A 40 16.10 5.06 13.79
C SER A 40 15.38 4.11 14.77
N ASN A 41 14.36 4.62 15.46
CA ASN A 41 13.45 3.77 16.24
C ASN A 41 12.31 3.26 15.35
N THR A 42 12.34 1.97 15.00
CA THR A 42 11.28 1.32 14.21
C THR A 42 10.04 0.97 15.05
N MET A 43 10.15 1.07 16.37
CA MET A 43 9.09 0.78 17.33
C MET A 43 8.58 2.07 17.98
N GLY A 44 7.31 2.10 18.37
CA GLY A 44 6.71 3.23 19.08
C GLY A 44 6.12 4.31 18.14
N ARG A 45 5.91 5.51 18.68
CA ARG A 45 5.41 6.66 17.91
C ARG A 45 6.54 7.17 17.01
N GLY A 46 6.39 6.98 15.70
CA GLY A 46 7.35 7.46 14.72
C GLY A 46 7.05 8.87 14.24
N ALA A 47 7.95 9.40 13.41
CA ALA A 47 7.73 10.64 12.71
C ALA A 47 6.45 10.57 11.85
N ILE A 48 5.72 11.67 11.80
CA ILE A 48 4.60 11.88 10.89
C ILE A 48 5.21 12.53 9.65
N GLY A 49 4.99 11.93 8.47
CA GLY A 49 5.45 12.50 7.21
C GLY A 49 4.57 13.67 6.76
N GLY A 50 5.05 14.42 5.78
CA GLY A 50 4.25 15.42 5.07
C GLY A 50 4.45 16.88 5.53
N GLU A 51 4.81 17.15 6.79
CA GLU A 51 4.96 18.53 7.30
C GLU A 51 6.18 19.27 6.72
N SER A 52 7.26 18.53 6.45
CA SER A 52 8.51 19.06 5.88
C SER A 52 9.31 17.95 5.21
N THR A 53 10.31 18.33 4.40
CA THR A 53 11.27 17.38 3.81
C THR A 53 11.98 16.55 4.88
N HIS A 54 12.39 17.17 5.98
CA HIS A 54 13.05 16.47 7.09
C HIS A 54 12.11 15.46 7.76
N ALA A 55 10.90 15.85 8.11
CA ALA A 55 9.90 14.95 8.69
C ALA A 55 9.55 13.79 7.74
N THR A 56 9.51 14.04 6.43
CA THR A 56 9.31 13.02 5.42
C THR A 56 10.46 12.02 5.38
N TYR A 57 11.71 12.48 5.44
CA TYR A 57 12.89 11.60 5.46
C TYR A 57 12.97 10.80 6.77
N ASP A 58 12.64 11.40 7.90
CA ASP A 58 12.52 10.70 9.18
C ASP A 58 11.44 9.61 9.13
N HIS A 59 10.29 9.92 8.56
CA HIS A 59 9.22 8.94 8.36
C HIS A 59 9.66 7.82 7.42
N PHE A 60 10.32 8.14 6.31
CA PHE A 60 10.84 7.16 5.36
C PHE A 60 11.83 6.20 6.01
N THR A 61 12.81 6.71 6.76
CA THR A 61 13.82 5.89 7.45
C THR A 61 13.26 5.02 8.56
N GLN A 62 12.20 5.47 9.24
CA GLN A 62 11.61 4.78 10.38
C GLN A 62 10.47 3.83 10.01
N ARG A 63 9.68 4.16 8.99
CA ARG A 63 8.39 3.53 8.73
C ARG A 63 8.27 2.80 7.40
N PHE A 64 9.04 3.16 6.40
CA PHE A 64 8.90 2.58 5.06
C PHE A 64 8.88 1.05 5.09
N ALA A 65 9.90 0.42 5.69
CA ALA A 65 10.02 -1.03 5.68
C ALA A 65 8.83 -1.72 6.37
N VAL A 66 8.46 -1.30 7.58
CA VAL A 66 7.31 -1.90 8.29
C VAL A 66 5.98 -1.60 7.60
N SER A 67 5.85 -0.49 6.90
CA SER A 67 4.63 -0.16 6.14
C SER A 67 4.48 -1.06 4.91
N ALA A 68 5.59 -1.38 4.24
CA ALA A 68 5.60 -2.30 3.10
C ALA A 68 5.18 -3.72 3.52
N THR A 69 5.63 -4.21 4.68
CA THR A 69 5.31 -5.57 5.15
C THR A 69 3.82 -5.83 5.35
N ARG A 70 2.99 -4.81 5.56
CA ARG A 70 1.56 -5.01 5.84
C ARG A 70 0.81 -5.56 4.63
N LEU A 71 0.97 -4.92 3.49
CA LEU A 71 0.29 -5.40 2.28
C LEU A 71 0.98 -6.65 1.71
N GLU A 72 2.28 -6.79 1.91
CA GLU A 72 3.01 -8.04 1.66
C GLU A 72 2.44 -9.21 2.45
N TYR A 73 2.22 -9.03 3.78
CA TYR A 73 1.65 -10.07 4.63
C TYR A 73 0.23 -10.47 4.19
N ILE A 74 -0.62 -9.50 3.82
CA ILE A 74 -1.95 -9.78 3.26
C ILE A 74 -1.83 -10.57 1.96
N THR A 75 -0.92 -10.16 1.07
CA THR A 75 -0.75 -10.77 -0.25
C THR A 75 -0.21 -12.20 -0.18
N SER A 76 0.78 -12.43 0.68
CA SER A 76 1.37 -13.77 0.87
C SER A 76 0.54 -14.66 1.78
N ASP A 77 -0.22 -14.07 2.71
CA ASP A 77 -1.12 -14.68 3.68
C ASP A 77 -0.60 -15.99 4.32
N PRO A 78 0.58 -15.95 4.96
CA PRO A 78 1.25 -17.18 5.43
C PRO A 78 0.50 -17.92 6.54
N LYS A 79 -0.47 -17.28 7.20
CA LYS A 79 -1.28 -17.85 8.28
C LYS A 79 -2.77 -18.01 7.89
N GLU A 80 -3.11 -17.84 6.62
CA GLU A 80 -4.49 -17.95 6.09
C GLU A 80 -5.51 -17.02 6.79
N THR A 81 -5.02 -15.89 7.33
CA THR A 81 -5.84 -14.89 8.02
C THR A 81 -6.62 -14.02 7.04
N PHE A 82 -6.06 -13.80 5.86
CA PHE A 82 -6.58 -12.91 4.81
C PHE A 82 -6.95 -13.67 3.54
N HIS A 83 -7.28 -14.96 3.66
CA HIS A 83 -7.44 -15.88 2.52
C HIS A 83 -8.26 -15.30 1.36
N THR A 84 -9.45 -14.77 1.64
CA THR A 84 -10.31 -14.18 0.61
C THR A 84 -9.65 -12.97 -0.05
N ALA A 85 -9.04 -12.08 0.74
CA ALA A 85 -8.39 -10.88 0.22
C ALA A 85 -7.15 -11.22 -0.61
N SER A 86 -6.30 -12.12 -0.11
CA SER A 86 -5.13 -12.62 -0.82
C SER A 86 -5.52 -13.26 -2.15
N HIS A 87 -6.53 -14.14 -2.14
CA HIS A 87 -7.03 -14.80 -3.32
C HIS A 87 -7.56 -13.82 -4.37
N ASP A 88 -8.40 -12.86 -3.97
CA ASP A 88 -8.94 -11.83 -4.87
C ASP A 88 -7.82 -10.97 -5.47
N LEU A 89 -6.81 -10.57 -4.66
CA LEU A 89 -5.64 -9.86 -5.15
C LEU A 89 -4.84 -10.68 -6.17
N HIS A 90 -4.65 -11.98 -5.94
CA HIS A 90 -3.95 -12.85 -6.88
C HIS A 90 -4.73 -13.02 -8.19
N ILE A 91 -6.05 -13.08 -8.15
CA ILE A 91 -6.88 -13.16 -9.36
C ILE A 91 -6.81 -11.86 -10.14
N SER A 92 -7.11 -10.73 -9.50
CA SER A 92 -7.18 -9.43 -10.16
C SER A 92 -5.82 -9.00 -10.73
N PHE A 93 -4.75 -9.19 -9.95
CA PHE A 93 -3.38 -8.84 -10.38
C PHE A 93 -2.63 -10.03 -11.02
N GLY A 94 -3.34 -11.09 -11.35
CA GLY A 94 -2.76 -12.26 -12.04
C GLY A 94 -2.35 -11.93 -13.48
N ALA A 95 -3.15 -11.17 -14.21
CA ALA A 95 -2.93 -10.77 -15.60
C ALA A 95 -3.79 -9.57 -15.99
N GLY A 96 -3.56 -9.03 -17.20
CA GLY A 96 -4.43 -8.01 -17.79
C GLY A 96 -4.04 -6.59 -17.46
N SER A 97 -5.03 -5.71 -17.27
CA SER A 97 -4.80 -4.28 -17.03
C SER A 97 -5.60 -3.80 -15.82
N ILE A 98 -4.89 -3.28 -14.84
CA ILE A 98 -5.41 -2.79 -13.56
C ILE A 98 -5.07 -1.31 -13.39
N ALA A 99 -6.02 -0.54 -12.90
CA ALA A 99 -5.80 0.84 -12.47
C ALA A 99 -5.72 0.91 -10.94
N VAL A 100 -4.71 1.60 -10.41
CA VAL A 100 -4.52 1.81 -8.97
C VAL A 100 -4.47 3.30 -8.67
N LEU A 101 -5.27 3.73 -7.69
CA LEU A 101 -5.15 5.02 -7.02
C LEU A 101 -4.53 4.76 -5.64
N ASP A 102 -3.31 5.27 -5.42
CA ASP A 102 -2.56 5.13 -4.17
C ASP A 102 -2.57 6.46 -3.40
N VAL A 103 -3.39 6.57 -2.36
CA VAL A 103 -3.62 7.83 -1.62
C VAL A 103 -3.90 7.61 -0.12
N PRO A 104 -3.14 8.25 0.79
CA PRO A 104 -1.85 8.91 0.53
C PRO A 104 -0.77 7.88 0.20
N CYS A 105 0.02 8.15 -0.83
CA CYS A 105 1.00 7.18 -1.31
C CYS A 105 2.30 7.14 -0.48
N GLY A 106 2.62 8.21 0.24
CA GLY A 106 3.93 8.35 0.87
C GLY A 106 5.06 8.11 -0.13
N ALA A 107 6.07 7.35 0.27
CA ALA A 107 7.15 6.90 -0.62
C ALA A 107 6.82 5.57 -1.33
N GLY A 108 5.55 5.16 -1.44
CA GLY A 108 5.12 3.96 -2.15
C GLY A 108 5.31 2.64 -1.39
N ALA A 109 5.45 2.67 -0.07
CA ALA A 109 5.72 1.47 0.73
C ALA A 109 4.72 0.34 0.45
N SER A 110 3.43 0.64 0.44
CA SER A 110 2.37 -0.35 0.29
C SER A 110 2.29 -0.90 -1.13
N ILE A 111 2.19 -0.02 -2.13
CA ILE A 111 2.06 -0.46 -3.52
C ILE A 111 3.32 -1.21 -4.00
N PHE A 112 4.52 -0.74 -3.66
CA PHE A 112 5.74 -1.39 -4.08
C PHE A 112 6.03 -2.66 -3.26
N GLY A 113 5.65 -2.70 -1.97
CA GLY A 113 5.61 -3.93 -1.18
C GLY A 113 4.76 -4.99 -1.87
N PHE A 114 3.54 -4.63 -2.25
CA PHE A 114 2.60 -5.50 -2.96
C PHE A 114 3.14 -5.99 -4.31
N LEU A 115 3.55 -5.08 -5.19
CA LEU A 115 4.00 -5.45 -6.54
C LEU A 115 5.29 -6.28 -6.52
N CYS A 116 6.23 -5.97 -5.63
CA CYS A 116 7.44 -6.75 -5.46
C CYS A 116 7.14 -8.14 -4.87
N THR A 117 6.14 -8.27 -3.98
CA THR A 117 5.67 -9.57 -3.50
C THR A 117 5.09 -10.42 -4.64
N LEU A 118 4.22 -9.84 -5.48
CA LEU A 118 3.71 -10.53 -6.66
C LEU A 118 4.85 -10.98 -7.59
N ALA A 119 5.83 -10.10 -7.82
CA ALA A 119 7.01 -10.42 -8.64
C ALA A 119 7.81 -11.58 -8.04
N GLN A 120 8.00 -11.59 -6.73
CA GLN A 120 8.74 -12.68 -6.05
C GLN A 120 7.95 -14.00 -6.07
N LEU A 121 6.61 -13.96 -5.86
CA LEU A 121 5.75 -15.15 -6.02
C LEU A 121 5.80 -15.73 -7.45
N ARG A 122 5.84 -14.87 -8.47
CA ARG A 122 6.01 -15.27 -9.88
C ARG A 122 7.40 -15.86 -10.13
N ASN A 123 8.43 -15.28 -9.55
CA ASN A 123 9.80 -15.77 -9.68
C ASN A 123 9.97 -17.20 -9.10
N HIS A 124 9.23 -17.50 -8.04
CA HIS A 124 9.19 -18.83 -7.43
C HIS A 124 8.15 -19.80 -8.04
N GLY A 125 7.45 -19.39 -9.10
CA GLY A 125 6.45 -20.22 -9.77
C GLY A 125 5.16 -20.47 -9.00
N ILE A 126 4.90 -19.70 -7.93
CA ILE A 126 3.65 -19.79 -7.16
C ILE A 126 2.52 -19.11 -7.93
N LEU A 127 2.80 -17.98 -8.55
CA LEU A 127 1.88 -17.29 -9.45
C LEU A 127 2.38 -17.40 -10.89
N PRO A 128 1.47 -17.51 -11.87
CA PRO A 128 1.87 -17.55 -13.28
C PRO A 128 2.46 -16.20 -13.72
N ARG A 129 3.49 -16.25 -14.58
CA ARG A 129 4.14 -15.06 -15.14
C ARG A 129 3.39 -14.57 -16.39
N LEU A 130 2.14 -14.14 -16.19
CA LEU A 130 1.31 -13.57 -17.24
C LEU A 130 1.51 -12.06 -17.36
N PRO A 131 1.30 -11.45 -18.55
CA PRO A 131 1.39 -10.02 -18.74
C PRO A 131 0.38 -9.27 -17.85
N LEU A 132 0.88 -8.34 -17.04
CA LEU A 132 0.10 -7.46 -16.17
C LEU A 132 0.52 -6.01 -16.39
N ASN A 133 -0.42 -5.17 -16.77
CA ASN A 133 -0.21 -3.72 -16.87
C ASN A 133 -0.87 -3.05 -15.66
N VAL A 134 -0.10 -2.29 -14.89
CA VAL A 134 -0.59 -1.55 -13.73
C VAL A 134 -0.40 -0.06 -13.97
N SER A 135 -1.51 0.65 -14.14
CA SER A 135 -1.54 2.10 -14.26
C SER A 135 -1.77 2.69 -12.86
N ILE A 136 -0.81 3.46 -12.35
CA ILE A 136 -0.86 3.99 -11.00
C ILE A 136 -0.97 5.50 -11.03
N VAL A 137 -1.96 6.04 -10.33
CA VAL A 137 -1.99 7.44 -9.94
C VAL A 137 -1.71 7.50 -8.45
N ALA A 138 -0.64 8.21 -8.08
CA ALA A 138 -0.17 8.33 -6.70
C ALA A 138 -0.36 9.76 -6.21
N GLY A 139 -0.92 9.94 -5.01
CA GLY A 139 -1.15 11.25 -4.43
C GLY A 139 -0.62 11.36 -3.00
N ASP A 140 0.11 12.45 -2.73
CA ASP A 140 0.58 12.79 -1.37
C ASP A 140 0.73 14.30 -1.23
N CYS A 141 0.59 14.82 -0.01
CA CYS A 141 0.80 16.24 0.27
C CYS A 141 2.28 16.64 0.32
N SER A 142 3.19 15.67 0.42
CA SER A 142 4.64 15.89 0.53
C SER A 142 5.34 15.69 -0.82
N THR A 143 5.85 16.76 -1.41
CA THR A 143 6.69 16.69 -2.61
C THR A 143 7.92 15.79 -2.39
N ALA A 144 8.52 15.82 -1.20
CA ALA A 144 9.65 14.95 -0.87
C ALA A 144 9.26 13.45 -0.84
N ALA A 145 8.04 13.13 -0.43
CA ALA A 145 7.53 11.75 -0.50
C ALA A 145 7.32 11.32 -1.95
N LEU A 146 6.78 12.19 -2.79
CA LEU A 146 6.61 11.92 -4.23
C LEU A 146 7.95 11.73 -4.95
N GLU A 147 9.00 12.48 -4.58
CA GLU A 147 10.34 12.26 -5.11
C GLU A 147 10.90 10.89 -4.72
N LEU A 148 10.78 10.49 -3.45
CA LEU A 148 11.19 9.15 -2.99
C LEU A 148 10.39 8.04 -3.69
N TYR A 149 9.10 8.25 -3.89
CA TYR A 149 8.22 7.35 -4.64
C TYR A 149 8.74 7.14 -6.05
N LYS A 150 9.04 8.22 -6.77
CA LYS A 150 9.57 8.18 -8.14
C LYS A 150 10.89 7.40 -8.19
N ASP A 151 11.84 7.76 -7.33
CA ASP A 151 13.15 7.11 -7.33
C ASP A 151 13.03 5.61 -7.07
N LEU A 152 12.16 5.21 -6.11
CA LEU A 152 11.95 3.82 -5.78
C LEU A 152 11.26 3.07 -6.93
N ALA A 153 10.27 3.68 -7.58
CA ALA A 153 9.60 3.11 -8.75
C ALA A 153 10.60 2.77 -9.87
N GLU A 154 11.54 3.69 -10.16
CA GLU A 154 12.56 3.46 -11.18
C GLU A 154 13.55 2.34 -10.78
N LEU A 155 13.88 2.23 -9.49
CA LEU A 155 14.78 1.17 -9.01
C LEU A 155 14.16 -0.23 -9.08
N ILE A 156 12.85 -0.37 -8.83
CA ILE A 156 12.17 -1.67 -8.85
C ILE A 156 11.66 -2.08 -10.24
N ARG A 157 11.41 -1.11 -11.14
CA ARG A 157 10.85 -1.33 -12.48
C ARG A 157 11.52 -2.46 -13.27
N PRO A 158 12.87 -2.59 -13.31
CA PRO A 158 13.53 -3.65 -14.06
C PRO A 158 13.15 -5.05 -13.57
N GLU A 159 13.00 -5.25 -12.25
CA GLU A 159 12.58 -6.54 -11.71
C GLU A 159 11.11 -6.83 -12.01
N LEU A 160 10.22 -5.86 -11.79
CA LEU A 160 8.81 -6.02 -12.12
C LEU A 160 8.63 -6.41 -13.59
N SER A 161 9.34 -5.73 -14.50
CA SER A 161 9.28 -6.02 -15.95
C SER A 161 9.76 -7.45 -16.28
N ARG A 162 10.82 -7.93 -15.62
CA ARG A 162 11.28 -9.32 -15.78
C ARG A 162 10.23 -10.36 -15.38
N GLN A 163 9.34 -9.99 -14.45
CA GLN A 163 8.24 -10.84 -14.01
C GLN A 163 6.94 -10.59 -14.77
N GLY A 164 6.99 -9.84 -15.88
CA GLY A 164 5.82 -9.52 -16.71
C GLY A 164 4.88 -8.48 -16.09
N ILE A 165 5.33 -7.70 -15.10
CA ILE A 165 4.57 -6.63 -14.48
C ILE A 165 5.09 -5.30 -15.03
N LEU A 166 4.28 -4.63 -15.84
CA LEU A 166 4.60 -3.32 -16.43
C LEU A 166 3.86 -2.23 -15.66
N ILE A 167 4.61 -1.30 -15.08
CA ILE A 167 4.04 -0.15 -14.36
C ILE A 167 4.15 1.12 -15.17
N THR A 168 3.05 1.86 -15.24
CA THR A 168 3.02 3.27 -15.63
C THR A 168 2.49 4.06 -14.44
N TYR A 169 3.05 5.23 -14.16
CA TYR A 169 2.59 6.01 -13.04
C TYR A 169 2.64 7.51 -13.30
N GLN A 170 1.72 8.23 -12.65
CA GLN A 170 1.73 9.68 -12.51
C GLN A 170 1.54 10.04 -11.03
N MET A 171 2.09 11.18 -10.64
CA MET A 171 2.08 11.62 -9.25
C MET A 171 1.50 13.03 -9.16
N TYR A 172 0.71 13.26 -8.12
CA TYR A 172 0.03 14.52 -7.89
C TYR A 172 0.18 14.98 -6.45
N GLU A 173 0.30 16.27 -6.24
CA GLU A 173 0.07 16.83 -4.91
C GLU A 173 -1.41 16.62 -4.58
N TRP A 174 -1.66 15.84 -3.53
CA TRP A 174 -3.00 15.53 -3.06
C TRP A 174 -3.12 15.83 -1.58
N ARG A 175 -4.18 16.56 -1.23
CA ARG A 175 -4.50 16.92 0.15
C ARG A 175 -5.83 16.30 0.51
N ALA A 176 -5.81 15.41 1.50
CA ALA A 176 -7.01 14.68 1.93
C ALA A 176 -8.12 15.63 2.46
N GLU A 177 -7.76 16.77 3.00
CA GLU A 177 -8.67 17.81 3.49
C GLU A 177 -9.29 18.67 2.37
N ASP A 178 -8.79 18.54 1.12
CA ASP A 178 -9.31 19.29 -0.03
C ASP A 178 -10.04 18.36 -1.02
N PRO A 179 -11.38 18.33 -1.00
CA PRO A 179 -12.16 17.49 -1.91
C PRO A 179 -11.96 17.83 -3.39
N THR A 180 -11.51 19.04 -3.72
CA THR A 180 -11.29 19.43 -5.13
C THR A 180 -10.07 18.72 -5.71
N THR A 181 -9.00 18.55 -4.92
CA THR A 181 -7.84 17.75 -5.32
C THR A 181 -8.18 16.27 -5.46
N SER A 182 -9.10 15.77 -4.63
CA SER A 182 -9.59 14.39 -4.70
C SER A 182 -10.41 14.12 -5.96
N ALA A 183 -11.25 15.06 -6.38
CA ALA A 183 -11.98 14.96 -7.63
C ALA A 183 -11.03 14.99 -8.84
N ALA A 184 -10.07 15.93 -8.85
CA ALA A 184 -9.11 16.07 -9.94
C ALA A 184 -8.23 14.82 -10.12
N ILE A 185 -7.69 14.25 -9.02
CA ILE A 185 -6.83 13.06 -9.10
C ILE A 185 -7.59 11.84 -9.61
N VAL A 186 -8.89 11.70 -9.30
CA VAL A 186 -9.71 10.59 -9.83
C VAL A 186 -10.00 10.78 -11.32
N ASP A 187 -10.25 11.99 -11.77
CA ASP A 187 -10.46 12.26 -13.21
C ASP A 187 -9.20 11.95 -14.01
N GLU A 188 -8.01 12.33 -13.53
CA GLU A 188 -6.73 11.97 -14.12
C GLU A 188 -6.48 10.45 -14.12
N TRP A 189 -6.83 9.78 -13.02
CA TRP A 189 -6.72 8.33 -12.92
C TRP A 189 -7.57 7.61 -13.97
N PHE A 190 -8.80 8.03 -14.19
CA PHE A 190 -9.64 7.47 -15.25
C PHE A 190 -9.10 7.77 -16.65
N ALA A 191 -8.62 8.99 -16.88
CA ALA A 191 -8.02 9.38 -18.15
C ALA A 191 -6.77 8.55 -18.48
N MET A 192 -5.94 8.25 -17.47
CA MET A 192 -4.72 7.45 -17.62
C MET A 192 -5.00 5.96 -17.83
N SER A 193 -6.18 5.47 -17.43
CA SER A 193 -6.48 4.04 -17.35
C SER A 193 -7.71 3.62 -18.16
N PRO A 194 -7.85 4.02 -19.45
CA PRO A 194 -9.06 3.77 -20.21
C PRO A 194 -9.33 2.27 -20.49
N ALA A 195 -8.27 1.45 -20.50
CA ALA A 195 -8.33 0.01 -20.76
C ALA A 195 -8.32 -0.85 -19.50
N ALA A 196 -8.40 -0.26 -18.31
CA ALA A 196 -8.40 -1.03 -17.07
C ALA A 196 -9.69 -1.83 -16.92
N GLY A 197 -9.54 -3.12 -16.62
CA GLY A 197 -10.66 -4.02 -16.31
C GLY A 197 -11.20 -3.83 -14.91
N GLU A 198 -10.33 -3.44 -13.97
CA GLU A 198 -10.65 -3.22 -12.56
C GLU A 198 -9.91 -2.00 -12.01
N PHE A 199 -10.51 -1.36 -11.01
CA PHE A 199 -10.01 -0.16 -10.36
C PHE A 199 -9.79 -0.44 -8.86
N TYR A 200 -8.60 -0.13 -8.37
CA TYR A 200 -8.23 -0.31 -6.96
C TYR A 200 -7.84 1.02 -6.32
N VAL A 201 -8.42 1.34 -5.18
CA VAL A 201 -7.97 2.44 -4.32
C VAL A 201 -7.22 1.85 -3.15
N PHE A 202 -5.95 2.17 -3.02
CA PHE A 202 -5.12 1.77 -1.90
C PHE A 202 -5.01 2.93 -0.91
N ILE A 203 -5.45 2.69 0.33
CA ILE A 203 -5.36 3.63 1.43
C ILE A 203 -4.66 2.90 2.56
N CYS A 204 -3.40 3.26 2.79
CA CYS A 204 -2.55 2.47 3.67
C CYS A 204 -1.82 3.34 4.68
N ASN A 205 -1.80 2.89 5.95
CA ASN A 205 -1.03 3.54 7.03
C ASN A 205 -1.45 4.99 7.30
N PHE A 206 -2.72 5.29 7.16
CA PHE A 206 -3.27 6.64 7.24
C PHE A 206 -4.11 6.91 8.50
N SER A 207 -4.54 5.88 9.22
CA SER A 207 -5.49 6.02 10.36
C SER A 207 -5.00 6.92 11.49
N GLY A 208 -3.69 7.06 11.66
CA GLY A 208 -3.11 7.90 12.71
C GLY A 208 -3.51 9.37 12.62
N GLU A 209 -3.47 9.92 11.40
CA GLU A 209 -3.94 11.29 11.09
C GLU A 209 -5.44 11.31 10.83
N ALA A 210 -5.94 10.36 10.06
CA ALA A 210 -7.33 10.34 9.66
C ALA A 210 -8.32 10.20 10.83
N ASP A 211 -7.97 9.53 11.95
CA ASP A 211 -8.84 9.47 13.12
C ASP A 211 -9.02 10.84 13.79
N ARG A 212 -7.98 11.69 13.78
CA ARG A 212 -7.99 13.01 14.37
C ARG A 212 -8.78 14.01 13.53
N HIS A 213 -8.65 13.92 12.21
CA HIS A 213 -9.14 14.87 11.24
C HIS A 213 -10.21 14.27 10.31
N PHE A 214 -10.95 13.24 10.76
CA PHE A 214 -11.87 12.48 9.91
C PHE A 214 -12.89 13.37 9.20
N HIS A 215 -13.45 14.36 9.87
CA HIS A 215 -14.42 15.27 9.27
C HIS A 215 -13.84 16.12 8.14
N ASP A 216 -12.53 16.41 8.20
CA ASP A 216 -11.85 17.16 7.16
C ASP A 216 -11.64 16.29 5.90
N PHE A 217 -11.47 14.98 6.09
CA PHE A 217 -11.19 14.02 5.03
C PHE A 217 -12.43 13.31 4.48
N GLU A 218 -13.54 13.30 5.23
CA GLU A 218 -14.76 12.55 4.88
C GLU A 218 -15.23 12.87 3.46
N ARG A 219 -15.30 14.15 3.09
CA ARG A 219 -15.73 14.57 1.76
C ARG A 219 -14.83 14.09 0.63
N SER A 220 -13.52 14.06 0.85
CA SER A 220 -12.58 13.57 -0.16
C SER A 220 -12.81 12.09 -0.46
N PHE A 221 -13.04 11.28 0.55
CA PHE A 221 -13.36 9.86 0.36
C PHE A 221 -14.76 9.64 -0.21
N GLU A 222 -15.74 10.47 0.14
CA GLU A 222 -17.06 10.47 -0.51
C GLU A 222 -16.91 10.73 -2.02
N HIS A 223 -16.16 11.76 -2.41
CA HIS A 223 -15.93 12.07 -3.82
C HIS A 223 -15.22 10.94 -4.58
N ILE A 224 -14.18 10.33 -3.97
CA ILE A 224 -13.51 9.15 -4.57
C ILE A 224 -14.52 8.02 -4.77
N ALA A 225 -15.31 7.70 -3.75
CA ALA A 225 -16.31 6.64 -3.82
C ALA A 225 -17.41 6.94 -4.87
N GLU A 226 -17.95 8.16 -4.89
CA GLU A 226 -18.97 8.59 -5.85
C GLU A 226 -18.50 8.45 -7.30
N ARG A 227 -17.24 8.82 -7.60
CA ARG A 227 -16.67 8.68 -8.93
C ARG A 227 -16.55 7.21 -9.38
N LEU A 228 -16.38 6.31 -8.45
CA LEU A 228 -16.26 4.86 -8.71
C LEU A 228 -17.61 4.16 -8.93
N HIS A 229 -18.75 4.85 -8.78
CA HIS A 229 -20.10 4.23 -8.85
C HIS A 229 -20.37 3.45 -10.14
N SER A 230 -19.71 3.77 -11.25
CA SER A 230 -19.88 3.11 -12.56
C SER A 230 -18.74 2.15 -12.92
N LYS A 231 -17.82 1.88 -11.99
CA LYS A 231 -16.62 1.08 -12.24
C LYS A 231 -16.60 -0.15 -11.34
N LYS A 232 -16.19 -1.30 -11.89
CA LYS A 232 -15.80 -2.44 -11.07
C LYS A 232 -14.59 -2.02 -10.25
N SER A 233 -14.74 -1.91 -8.94
CA SER A 233 -13.71 -1.31 -8.12
C SER A 233 -13.62 -1.90 -6.71
N THR A 234 -12.42 -1.85 -6.15
CA THR A 234 -12.12 -2.26 -4.78
C THR A 234 -11.39 -1.12 -4.05
N MET A 235 -11.92 -0.69 -2.92
CA MET A 235 -11.19 0.17 -1.98
C MET A 235 -10.56 -0.71 -0.92
N LEU A 236 -9.24 -0.70 -0.87
CA LEU A 236 -8.43 -1.50 0.04
C LEU A 236 -7.85 -0.59 1.12
N TRP A 237 -8.25 -0.80 2.36
CA TRP A 237 -7.77 -0.04 3.50
C TRP A 237 -6.92 -0.91 4.42
N VAL A 238 -5.64 -0.54 4.60
CA VAL A 238 -4.64 -1.34 5.34
C VAL A 238 -3.99 -0.51 6.43
N GLU A 239 -4.11 -0.96 7.67
CA GLU A 239 -3.65 -0.23 8.85
C GLU A 239 -2.86 -1.13 9.82
N PRO A 240 -2.06 -0.57 10.75
CA PRO A 240 -1.49 -1.35 11.85
C PRO A 240 -2.56 -2.00 12.72
N GLY A 241 -2.48 -3.31 12.94
CA GLY A 241 -3.51 -4.10 13.62
C GLY A 241 -3.69 -3.84 15.13
N SER A 242 -2.69 -3.26 15.80
CA SER A 242 -2.71 -3.07 17.25
C SER A 242 -3.27 -1.72 17.72
N MET A 243 -3.68 -0.84 16.79
CA MET A 243 -4.05 0.53 17.14
C MET A 243 -5.56 0.69 17.37
N LYS A 244 -5.96 1.07 18.60
CA LYS A 244 -7.34 1.47 18.91
C LYS A 244 -7.84 2.60 17.99
N THR A 245 -6.94 3.47 17.51
CA THR A 245 -7.20 4.52 16.52
C THR A 245 -7.66 3.94 15.19
N ALA A 246 -7.02 2.88 14.68
CA ALA A 246 -7.43 2.24 13.44
C ALA A 246 -8.84 1.61 13.55
N GLN A 247 -9.16 0.98 14.68
CA GLN A 247 -10.50 0.44 14.92
C GLN A 247 -11.58 1.51 14.95
N ARG A 248 -11.34 2.64 15.66
CA ARG A 248 -12.26 3.78 15.67
C ARG A 248 -12.42 4.38 14.28
N PHE A 249 -11.32 4.52 13.57
CA PHE A 249 -11.33 5.03 12.23
C PHE A 249 -12.14 4.15 11.27
N PHE A 250 -11.96 2.82 11.30
CA PHE A 250 -12.79 1.90 10.52
C PHE A 250 -14.29 1.99 10.86
N SER A 251 -14.64 2.24 12.13
CA SER A 251 -16.05 2.46 12.50
C SER A 251 -16.63 3.74 11.87
N LYS A 252 -15.84 4.81 11.77
CA LYS A 252 -16.25 6.05 11.09
C LYS A 252 -16.41 5.83 9.58
N LEU A 253 -15.46 5.11 8.96
CA LEU A 253 -15.55 4.74 7.55
C LEU A 253 -16.76 3.89 7.23
N LEU A 254 -17.09 2.92 8.09
CA LEU A 254 -18.29 2.12 7.89
C LEU A 254 -19.55 3.01 7.82
N GLY A 255 -19.64 4.01 8.70
CA GLY A 255 -20.72 5.01 8.64
C GLY A 255 -20.74 5.80 7.34
N LEU A 256 -19.57 6.15 6.79
CA LEU A 256 -19.45 6.82 5.51
C LEU A 256 -19.95 5.93 4.36
N PHE A 257 -19.42 4.70 4.26
CA PHE A 257 -19.78 3.79 3.16
C PHE A 257 -21.19 3.20 3.26
N GLN A 258 -21.83 3.23 4.43
CA GLN A 258 -23.26 2.94 4.56
C GLN A 258 -24.14 4.00 3.88
N LYS A 259 -23.68 5.25 3.80
CA LYS A 259 -24.34 6.31 3.03
C LYS A 259 -24.17 6.13 1.53
N VAL A 260 -23.05 5.55 1.11
CA VAL A 260 -22.69 5.27 -0.29
C VAL A 260 -23.13 3.86 -0.62
N THR A 261 -24.41 3.70 -0.95
CA THR A 261 -25.13 2.40 -1.01
C THR A 261 -24.63 1.40 -2.07
N TRP A 262 -23.77 1.80 -2.99
CA TRP A 262 -23.23 0.92 -4.04
C TRP A 262 -21.92 0.21 -3.68
N PHE A 263 -21.31 0.54 -2.55
CA PHE A 263 -20.18 -0.23 -2.05
C PHE A 263 -20.65 -1.27 -1.02
N ARG A 264 -20.18 -2.50 -1.19
CA ARG A 264 -20.39 -3.59 -0.23
C ARG A 264 -19.12 -3.80 0.59
N ASP A 265 -19.27 -3.85 1.90
CA ASP A 265 -18.22 -4.32 2.79
C ASP A 265 -17.93 -5.81 2.49
N ALA A 266 -16.71 -6.12 2.09
CA ALA A 266 -16.30 -7.47 1.77
C ALA A 266 -15.96 -8.31 3.00
N GLU A 267 -15.68 -7.66 4.12
CA GLU A 267 -15.20 -8.30 5.33
C GLU A 267 -16.31 -8.36 6.38
N ARG A 268 -16.80 -9.56 6.70
CA ARG A 268 -17.77 -9.77 7.78
C ARG A 268 -17.22 -9.29 9.15
N TYR A 269 -15.91 -9.47 9.35
CA TYR A 269 -15.16 -9.00 10.50
C TYR A 269 -13.91 -8.31 9.98
N VAL A 270 -13.33 -7.38 10.74
CA VAL A 270 -12.05 -6.78 10.37
C VAL A 270 -10.94 -7.83 10.62
N PRO A 271 -10.39 -8.47 9.58
CA PRO A 271 -9.32 -9.43 9.77
C PRO A 271 -8.06 -8.71 10.27
N GLN A 272 -7.37 -9.35 11.20
CA GLN A 272 -6.16 -8.84 11.83
C GLN A 272 -5.10 -9.93 11.84
N GLY A 273 -3.85 -9.54 11.55
CA GLY A 273 -2.71 -10.43 11.58
C GLY A 273 -1.56 -9.85 12.41
N GLU A 274 -0.91 -10.72 13.16
CA GLU A 274 0.33 -10.42 13.87
C GLU A 274 1.44 -11.34 13.33
N TYR A 275 2.61 -10.77 13.13
CA TYR A 275 3.76 -11.44 12.54
C TYR A 275 5.07 -10.81 12.98
N ASP A 276 6.16 -11.55 12.93
CA ASP A 276 7.47 -10.96 12.96
C ASP A 276 7.95 -10.65 11.52
N TRP A 277 8.71 -9.60 11.37
CA TRP A 277 9.34 -9.26 10.09
C TRP A 277 10.82 -8.93 10.27
N PHE A 278 11.60 -9.24 9.26
CA PHE A 278 13.05 -8.98 9.26
C PHE A 278 13.35 -7.64 8.60
N CYS A 279 13.96 -6.73 9.36
CA CYS A 279 14.43 -5.45 8.83
C CYS A 279 15.78 -5.64 8.10
N PRO A 280 15.86 -5.41 6.78
CA PRO A 280 17.08 -5.64 6.03
C PRO A 280 18.20 -4.62 6.36
N ILE A 281 17.85 -3.46 6.89
CA ILE A 281 18.80 -2.42 7.29
C ILE A 281 19.40 -2.73 8.65
N LYS A 282 18.57 -3.02 9.64
CA LYS A 282 19.00 -3.31 11.03
C LYS A 282 19.43 -4.75 11.24
N ARG A 283 19.11 -5.65 10.30
CA ARG A 283 19.39 -7.09 10.37
C ARG A 283 18.82 -7.74 11.64
N GLN A 284 17.63 -7.32 12.02
CA GLN A 284 16.93 -7.77 13.23
C GLN A 284 15.44 -8.03 12.92
N ARG A 285 14.82 -8.90 13.75
CA ARG A 285 13.38 -9.16 13.72
C ARG A 285 12.64 -8.13 14.58
N PHE A 286 11.49 -7.69 14.11
CA PHE A 286 10.58 -6.79 14.78
C PHE A 286 9.17 -7.31 14.69
N PRO A 287 8.31 -7.07 15.69
CA PRO A 287 6.90 -7.38 15.58
C PRO A 287 6.22 -6.45 14.56
N GLY A 288 5.32 -7.03 13.80
CA GLY A 288 4.43 -6.36 12.85
C GLY A 288 2.98 -6.71 13.14
N SER A 289 2.10 -5.83 12.72
CA SER A 289 0.67 -6.11 12.79
C SER A 289 -0.05 -5.42 11.63
N VAL A 290 -1.15 -6.02 11.20
CA VAL A 290 -1.96 -5.49 10.11
C VAL A 290 -3.43 -5.77 10.35
N MET A 291 -4.28 -4.85 9.93
CA MET A 291 -5.72 -5.03 9.77
C MET A 291 -6.15 -4.52 8.40
N LEU A 292 -7.19 -5.14 7.88
CA LEU A 292 -7.71 -4.90 6.54
C LEU A 292 -9.20 -4.58 6.58
N ARG A 293 -9.61 -3.63 5.73
CA ARG A 293 -11.00 -3.45 5.33
C ARG A 293 -11.08 -3.31 3.82
N ARG A 294 -12.07 -3.98 3.21
CA ARG A 294 -12.30 -3.89 1.77
C ARG A 294 -13.73 -3.51 1.48
N TYR A 295 -13.92 -2.60 0.56
CA TYR A 295 -15.22 -2.20 0.04
C TYR A 295 -15.24 -2.50 -1.46
N LEU A 296 -16.19 -3.32 -1.89
CA LEU A 296 -16.31 -3.81 -3.26
C LEU A 296 -17.46 -3.11 -3.98
N ARG A 297 -17.23 -2.79 -5.24
CA ARG A 297 -18.23 -2.41 -6.22
C ARG A 297 -18.12 -3.37 -7.42
N GLU A 298 -19.16 -4.14 -7.65
CA GLU A 298 -19.26 -5.10 -8.75
C GLU A 298 -19.73 -4.43 -10.06
#